data_04c132d62a9c8f8d25ac11141b3c46e7
#
_entry.id   04c132d62a9c8f8d25ac11141b3c46e7
#
_cell.length_a   1.000
_cell.length_b   1.000
_cell.length_c   1.000
_cell.angle_alpha   90.00
_cell.angle_beta   90.00
_cell.angle_gamma   90.00
#
_symmetry.space_group_name_H-M   'P 1'
#
loop_
_entity.id
_entity.type
_entity.pdbx_description
1 polymer ?
#
loop_
_entity_poly.entity_id
_entity_poly.type
_entity_poly.pdbx_seq_one_letter_code
_entity_poly.pdbx_strand_id
1 'polypeptide(L)'
;MKRYTQEEFYALPIVDGIRQCQPGDYSTVCNFGERCSFGEWCSFGEGCSFGEGCSFGEGCSFEDGHECKPGDPYLAIDRAGSEQRKTYFFNFKDGIHVRAGCFFGPLAEFRAQVVETHGTSVYARQYLAFADIAEMTFDAREGE
;
A
#
# COMPACT_ATOMS: atom_id res chain seq x y z
N MET A 1 -22.36 -1.19 -0.15
CA MET A 1 -21.47 -0.07 0.09
C MET A 1 -21.48 0.92 -1.06
N LYS A 2 -21.43 2.19 -0.75
CA LYS A 2 -21.37 3.20 -1.80
C LYS A 2 -20.05 3.11 -2.57
N ARG A 3 -20.13 3.20 -3.89
CA ARG A 3 -18.97 3.34 -4.76
C ARG A 3 -18.75 4.82 -5.05
N TYR A 4 -17.54 5.29 -4.77
CA TYR A 4 -17.15 6.68 -4.97
C TYR A 4 -16.48 6.86 -6.32
N THR A 5 -16.88 7.91 -7.07
CA THR A 5 -16.15 8.35 -8.26
C THR A 5 -15.01 9.26 -7.85
N GLN A 6 -14.11 9.56 -8.78
CA GLN A 6 -13.01 10.51 -8.54
C GLN A 6 -13.55 11.88 -8.12
N GLU A 7 -14.62 12.34 -8.76
CA GLU A 7 -15.26 13.62 -8.43
C GLU A 7 -15.87 13.60 -7.04
N GLU A 8 -16.56 12.53 -6.69
CA GLU A 8 -17.16 12.37 -5.36
C GLU A 8 -16.09 12.34 -4.28
N PHE A 9 -14.96 11.69 -4.56
CA PHE A 9 -13.82 11.66 -3.63
C PHE A 9 -13.29 13.08 -3.39
N TYR A 10 -13.07 13.86 -4.45
CA TYR A 10 -12.57 15.22 -4.30
C TYR A 10 -13.56 16.14 -3.59
N ALA A 11 -14.85 15.81 -3.60
CA ALA A 11 -15.89 16.58 -2.93
C ALA A 11 -16.02 16.23 -1.43
N LEU A 12 -15.32 15.20 -0.93
CA LEU A 12 -15.38 14.85 0.48
C LEU A 12 -14.80 15.96 1.36
N PRO A 13 -15.36 16.15 2.57
CA PRO A 13 -14.94 17.27 3.42
C PRO A 13 -13.51 17.11 3.92
N ILE A 14 -12.82 18.25 4.03
CA ILE A 14 -11.49 18.33 4.61
C ILE A 14 -11.62 19.06 5.93
N VAL A 15 -11.19 18.42 7.02
CA VAL A 15 -11.24 18.97 8.37
C VAL A 15 -9.81 18.96 8.92
N ASP A 16 -9.34 20.13 9.35
CA ASP A 16 -7.96 20.31 9.85
C ASP A 16 -6.89 19.79 8.87
N GLY A 17 -7.14 19.98 7.57
CA GLY A 17 -6.22 19.58 6.51
C GLY A 17 -6.31 18.10 6.14
N ILE A 18 -7.22 17.35 6.72
CA ILE A 18 -7.38 15.91 6.49
C ILE A 18 -8.72 15.64 5.80
N ARG A 19 -8.67 14.97 4.63
CA ARG A 19 -9.88 14.58 3.91
C ARG A 19 -10.56 13.42 4.63
N GLN A 20 -11.83 13.59 4.93
CA GLN A 20 -12.63 12.60 5.66
C GLN A 20 -13.32 11.67 4.67
N CYS A 21 -12.82 10.44 4.57
CA CYS A 21 -13.30 9.44 3.61
C CYS A 21 -14.08 8.36 4.35
N GLN A 22 -15.38 8.31 4.08
CA GLN A 22 -16.27 7.36 4.75
C GLN A 22 -16.05 5.93 4.23
N PRO A 23 -16.48 4.90 4.99
CA PRO A 23 -16.45 3.53 4.50
C PRO A 23 -17.13 3.42 3.13
N GLY A 24 -16.46 2.79 2.20
CA GLY A 24 -16.98 2.67 0.85
C GLY A 24 -16.05 1.98 -0.12
N ASP A 25 -16.51 1.88 -1.36
CA ASP A 25 -15.75 1.31 -2.46
C ASP A 25 -15.09 2.44 -3.25
N TYR A 26 -13.77 2.51 -3.15
CA TYR A 26 -12.93 3.48 -3.86
C TYR A 26 -12.16 2.84 -5.02
N SER A 27 -12.60 1.68 -5.48
CA SER A 27 -11.88 0.91 -6.51
C SER A 27 -11.73 1.63 -7.85
N THR A 28 -12.60 2.60 -8.14
CA THR A 28 -12.52 3.38 -9.38
C THR A 28 -11.81 4.73 -9.19
N VAL A 29 -11.38 5.04 -7.98
CA VAL A 29 -10.62 6.26 -7.69
C VAL A 29 -9.14 5.95 -7.88
N CYS A 30 -8.44 6.75 -8.68
CA CYS A 30 -7.04 6.53 -9.00
C CYS A 30 -6.09 7.41 -8.21
N ASN A 31 -6.49 8.65 -7.92
CA ASN A 31 -5.65 9.64 -7.27
C ASN A 31 -6.22 10.01 -5.91
N PHE A 32 -5.51 9.64 -4.84
CA PHE A 32 -5.94 9.94 -3.47
C PHE A 32 -5.22 11.14 -2.85
N GLY A 33 -3.96 11.33 -3.17
CA GLY A 33 -3.19 12.44 -2.59
C GLY A 33 -2.81 12.21 -1.14
N GLU A 34 -2.46 13.31 -0.46
CA GLU A 34 -2.00 13.30 0.93
C GLU A 34 -3.15 13.48 1.91
N ARG A 35 -2.90 13.05 3.14
CA ARG A 35 -3.75 13.35 4.31
C ARG A 35 -5.20 12.98 4.10
N CYS A 36 -5.42 11.73 3.78
CA CYS A 36 -6.75 11.15 3.72
C CYS A 36 -6.94 10.22 4.91
N SER A 37 -8.08 10.35 5.58
CA SER A 37 -8.48 9.43 6.64
C SER A 37 -9.61 8.57 6.13
N PHE A 38 -9.34 7.29 5.91
CA PHE A 38 -10.32 6.33 5.42
C PHE A 38 -10.94 5.56 6.57
N GLY A 39 -12.27 5.44 6.55
CA GLY A 39 -12.99 4.67 7.55
C GLY A 39 -12.79 3.17 7.37
N GLU A 40 -13.52 2.39 8.16
CA GLU A 40 -13.46 0.92 8.12
C GLU A 40 -13.98 0.38 6.79
N TRP A 41 -13.47 -0.79 6.39
CA TRP A 41 -14.00 -1.58 5.26
C TRP A 41 -13.92 -0.88 3.90
N CYS A 42 -12.99 0.07 3.73
CA CYS A 42 -12.76 0.69 2.44
C CYS A 42 -12.09 -0.30 1.47
N SER A 43 -12.54 -0.29 0.22
CA SER A 43 -11.97 -1.12 -0.84
C SER A 43 -11.24 -0.25 -1.84
N PHE A 44 -10.03 -0.64 -2.19
CA PHE A 44 -9.18 0.08 -3.15
C PHE A 44 -8.85 -0.84 -4.32
N GLY A 45 -8.82 -0.27 -5.50
CA GLY A 45 -8.51 -1.01 -6.71
C GLY A 45 -7.02 -1.26 -6.88
N GLU A 46 -6.68 -1.93 -7.97
CA GLU A 46 -5.32 -2.24 -8.35
C GLU A 46 -4.54 -0.96 -8.67
N GLY A 47 -3.31 -0.87 -8.17
CA GLY A 47 -2.39 0.19 -8.53
C GLY A 47 -2.67 1.56 -7.92
N CYS A 48 -3.51 1.65 -6.90
CA CYS A 48 -3.79 2.92 -6.21
C CYS A 48 -2.56 3.44 -5.49
N SER A 49 -2.37 4.76 -5.52
CA SER A 49 -1.26 5.43 -4.85
C SER A 49 -1.77 6.40 -3.79
N PHE A 50 -1.07 6.43 -2.68
CA PHE A 50 -1.41 7.27 -1.53
C PHE A 50 -0.24 8.15 -1.17
N GLY A 51 -0.50 9.41 -0.86
CA GLY A 51 0.51 10.34 -0.36
C GLY A 51 0.74 10.20 1.14
N GLU A 52 1.51 11.12 1.69
CA GLU A 52 1.83 11.13 3.12
C GLU A 52 0.59 11.36 3.98
N GLY A 53 0.63 10.82 5.18
CA GLY A 53 -0.37 11.12 6.21
C GLY A 53 -1.72 10.47 5.99
N CYS A 54 -1.80 9.42 5.18
CA CYS A 54 -3.04 8.67 5.02
C CYS A 54 -3.18 7.63 6.13
N SER A 55 -4.40 7.53 6.68
CA SER A 55 -4.73 6.54 7.70
C SER A 55 -5.92 5.70 7.25
N PHE A 56 -6.00 4.48 7.75
CA PHE A 56 -6.98 3.49 7.29
C PHE A 56 -7.62 2.79 8.48
N GLY A 57 -8.95 2.68 8.45
CA GLY A 57 -9.68 1.89 9.43
C GLY A 57 -9.50 0.40 9.22
N GLU A 58 -10.06 -0.40 10.10
CA GLU A 58 -9.98 -1.86 10.02
C GLU A 58 -10.69 -2.40 8.78
N GLY A 59 -10.21 -3.54 8.29
CA GLY A 59 -10.86 -4.30 7.25
C GLY A 59 -10.72 -3.72 5.85
N CYS A 60 -9.83 -2.76 5.65
CA CYS A 60 -9.57 -2.22 4.32
C CYS A 60 -8.90 -3.26 3.43
N SER A 61 -9.27 -3.25 2.15
CA SER A 61 -8.69 -4.15 1.15
C SER A 61 -8.06 -3.36 0.01
N PHE A 62 -6.97 -3.89 -0.54
CA PHE A 62 -6.18 -3.26 -1.61
C PHE A 62 -5.99 -4.23 -2.76
N GLU A 63 -5.57 -3.70 -3.90
CA GLU A 63 -5.25 -4.52 -5.08
C GLU A 63 -6.38 -5.48 -5.46
N ASP A 64 -7.60 -4.93 -5.52
CA ASP A 64 -8.81 -5.64 -5.93
C ASP A 64 -9.17 -6.86 -5.05
N GLY A 65 -9.15 -6.66 -3.73
CA GLY A 65 -9.77 -7.62 -2.83
C GLY A 65 -8.85 -8.31 -1.82
N HIS A 66 -7.60 -7.89 -1.72
CA HIS A 66 -6.70 -8.40 -0.68
C HIS A 66 -6.94 -7.64 0.63
N GLU A 67 -7.50 -8.31 1.61
CA GLU A 67 -7.80 -7.72 2.91
C GLU A 67 -6.56 -7.67 3.79
N CYS A 68 -6.36 -6.52 4.45
CA CYS A 68 -5.23 -6.31 5.35
C CYS A 68 -5.50 -6.82 6.76
N LYS A 69 -4.44 -7.21 7.46
CA LYS A 69 -4.47 -7.46 8.89
C LYS A 69 -4.76 -6.16 9.65
N PRO A 70 -5.27 -6.23 10.90
CA PRO A 70 -5.44 -5.03 11.72
C PRO A 70 -4.14 -4.25 11.88
N GLY A 71 -4.24 -2.93 11.95
CA GLY A 71 -3.11 -2.03 12.06
C GLY A 71 -2.83 -1.33 10.74
N ASP A 72 -1.59 -0.86 10.56
CA ASP A 72 -1.21 -0.19 9.32
C ASP A 72 -1.20 -1.18 8.15
N PRO A 73 -1.90 -0.86 7.05
CA PRO A 73 -2.07 -1.82 5.96
C PRO A 73 -0.83 -2.00 5.09
N TYR A 74 0.06 -1.01 5.05
CA TYR A 74 1.23 -1.09 4.20
C TYR A 74 2.41 -0.28 4.75
N LEU A 75 3.59 -0.60 4.23
CA LEU A 75 4.80 0.20 4.33
C LEU A 75 5.16 0.63 2.91
N ALA A 76 5.44 1.90 2.70
CA ALA A 76 5.87 2.40 1.39
C ALA A 76 7.25 3.00 1.48
N ILE A 77 8.10 2.67 0.51
CA ILE A 77 9.45 3.25 0.37
C ILE A 77 9.48 3.99 -0.95
N ASP A 78 9.76 5.28 -0.89
CA ASP A 78 9.69 6.17 -2.03
C ASP A 78 11.09 6.54 -2.52
N ARG A 79 11.20 6.81 -3.81
CA ARG A 79 12.41 7.36 -4.47
C ARG A 79 13.67 6.51 -4.28
N ALA A 80 13.51 5.20 -4.27
CA ALA A 80 14.62 4.26 -4.17
C ALA A 80 14.36 3.07 -5.09
N GLY A 81 15.39 2.29 -5.35
CA GLY A 81 15.31 1.19 -6.30
C GLY A 81 15.66 1.64 -7.71
N SER A 82 15.53 0.73 -8.69
CA SER A 82 15.99 0.95 -10.06
C SER A 82 15.24 2.03 -10.82
N GLU A 83 13.95 2.19 -10.50
CA GLU A 83 13.07 3.15 -11.16
C GLU A 83 12.80 4.38 -10.29
N GLN A 84 13.35 4.42 -9.09
CA GLN A 84 13.12 5.47 -8.10
C GLN A 84 11.63 5.76 -7.88
N ARG A 85 10.83 4.71 -7.89
CA ARG A 85 9.38 4.75 -7.66
C ARG A 85 9.06 4.30 -6.25
N LYS A 86 7.83 4.56 -5.85
CA LYS A 86 7.32 4.07 -4.57
C LYS A 86 7.11 2.56 -4.64
N THR A 87 7.65 1.85 -3.66
CA THR A 87 7.44 0.42 -3.47
C THR A 87 6.52 0.22 -2.28
N TYR A 88 5.45 -0.52 -2.48
CA TYR A 88 4.49 -0.83 -1.42
C TYR A 88 4.67 -2.25 -0.93
N PHE A 89 4.71 -2.41 0.38
CA PHE A 89 4.67 -3.71 1.06
C PHE A 89 3.38 -3.77 1.85
N PHE A 90 2.46 -4.62 1.42
CA PHE A 90 1.13 -4.72 2.03
C PHE A 90 1.10 -5.83 3.07
N ASN A 91 0.50 -5.55 4.22
CA ASN A 91 0.35 -6.53 5.29
C ASN A 91 -1.02 -7.22 5.16
N PHE A 92 -1.14 -8.08 4.16
CA PHE A 92 -2.40 -8.79 3.89
C PHE A 92 -2.60 -9.99 4.83
N LYS A 93 -3.84 -10.41 5.00
CA LYS A 93 -4.18 -11.58 5.83
C LYS A 93 -3.52 -12.87 5.34
N ASP A 94 -3.31 -13.00 4.04
CA ASP A 94 -2.66 -14.16 3.42
C ASP A 94 -1.15 -13.99 3.25
N GLY A 95 -0.56 -12.97 3.84
CA GLY A 95 0.88 -12.74 3.84
C GLY A 95 1.28 -11.40 3.26
N ILE A 96 2.56 -11.08 3.35
CA ILE A 96 3.10 -9.83 2.81
C ILE A 96 3.15 -9.92 1.29
N HIS A 97 2.56 -8.95 0.61
CA HIS A 97 2.64 -8.80 -0.84
C HIS A 97 3.34 -7.50 -1.19
N VAL A 98 3.97 -7.47 -2.35
CA VAL A 98 4.77 -6.31 -2.81
C VAL A 98 4.23 -5.81 -4.13
N ARG A 99 4.09 -4.49 -4.23
CA ARG A 99 3.86 -3.82 -5.52
C ARG A 99 5.05 -2.91 -5.81
N ALA A 100 5.76 -3.20 -6.89
CA ALA A 100 6.92 -2.44 -7.34
C ALA A 100 6.86 -2.36 -8.87
N GLY A 101 6.53 -1.17 -9.40
CA GLY A 101 6.33 -1.01 -10.83
C GLY A 101 5.22 -1.93 -11.35
N CYS A 102 5.55 -2.79 -12.31
CA CYS A 102 4.61 -3.77 -12.85
C CYS A 102 4.49 -5.04 -12.02
N PHE A 103 5.36 -5.21 -11.04
CA PHE A 103 5.34 -6.41 -10.20
C PHE A 103 4.28 -6.29 -9.11
N PHE A 104 3.50 -7.35 -8.93
CA PHE A 104 2.67 -7.54 -7.75
C PHE A 104 2.66 -9.03 -7.40
N GLY A 105 3.00 -9.37 -6.17
CA GLY A 105 3.00 -10.76 -5.71
C GLY A 105 3.52 -10.92 -4.30
N PRO A 106 3.57 -12.16 -3.80
CA PRO A 106 4.08 -12.45 -2.47
C PRO A 106 5.54 -12.07 -2.30
N LEU A 107 5.94 -11.83 -1.04
CA LEU A 107 7.29 -11.40 -0.70
C LEU A 107 8.37 -12.35 -1.21
N ALA A 108 8.15 -13.67 -1.12
CA ALA A 108 9.12 -14.66 -1.59
C ALA A 108 9.35 -14.54 -3.11
N GLU A 109 8.29 -14.33 -3.88
CA GLU A 109 8.38 -14.13 -5.33
C GLU A 109 9.08 -12.81 -5.67
N PHE A 110 8.83 -11.77 -4.88
CA PHE A 110 9.52 -10.49 -5.04
C PHE A 110 11.03 -10.66 -4.87
N ARG A 111 11.46 -11.33 -3.80
CA ARG A 111 12.87 -11.58 -3.55
C ARG A 111 13.53 -12.35 -4.71
N ALA A 112 12.86 -13.39 -5.20
CA ALA A 112 13.36 -14.18 -6.32
C ALA A 112 13.47 -13.33 -7.61
N GLN A 113 12.46 -12.52 -7.90
CA GLN A 113 12.42 -11.64 -9.06
C GLN A 113 13.54 -10.59 -9.00
N VAL A 114 13.81 -10.05 -7.82
CA VAL A 114 14.89 -9.06 -7.63
C VAL A 114 16.24 -9.67 -7.97
N VAL A 115 16.52 -10.88 -7.51
CA VAL A 115 17.80 -11.57 -7.80
C VAL A 115 17.91 -11.87 -9.29
N GLU A 116 16.82 -12.32 -9.91
CA GLU A 116 16.81 -12.63 -11.35
C GLU A 116 17.05 -11.37 -12.20
N THR A 117 16.40 -10.26 -11.85
CA THR A 117 16.46 -9.02 -12.64
C THR A 117 17.71 -8.20 -12.37
N HIS A 118 18.14 -8.11 -11.12
CA HIS A 118 19.20 -7.17 -10.70
C HIS A 118 20.47 -7.85 -10.19
N GLY A 119 20.46 -9.18 -10.01
CA GLY A 119 21.64 -9.95 -9.58
C GLY A 119 22.21 -9.48 -8.25
N THR A 120 23.44 -8.97 -8.28
CA THR A 120 24.15 -8.47 -7.08
C THR A 120 24.36 -6.96 -7.12
N SER A 121 23.63 -6.25 -7.96
CA SER A 121 23.74 -4.79 -8.10
C SER A 121 23.28 -4.06 -6.84
N VAL A 122 23.54 -2.75 -6.80
CA VAL A 122 23.08 -1.89 -5.70
C VAL A 122 21.55 -1.92 -5.60
N TYR A 123 20.85 -2.03 -6.72
CA TYR A 123 19.38 -2.09 -6.72
C TYR A 123 18.85 -3.38 -6.10
N ALA A 124 19.51 -4.52 -6.37
CA ALA A 124 19.18 -5.78 -5.72
C ALA A 124 19.32 -5.65 -4.20
N ARG A 125 20.42 -5.09 -3.74
CA ARG A 125 20.67 -4.90 -2.30
C ARG A 125 19.62 -3.98 -1.67
N GLN A 126 19.22 -2.91 -2.38
CA GLN A 126 18.18 -1.99 -1.89
C GLN A 126 16.85 -2.72 -1.73
N TYR A 127 16.38 -3.40 -2.78
CA TYR A 127 15.09 -4.09 -2.74
C TYR A 127 15.05 -5.22 -1.70
N LEU A 128 16.14 -5.97 -1.57
CA LEU A 128 16.20 -7.04 -0.56
C LEU A 128 16.22 -6.45 0.86
N ALA A 129 16.88 -5.31 1.06
CA ALA A 129 16.84 -4.59 2.33
C ALA A 129 15.44 -4.07 2.64
N PHE A 130 14.72 -3.56 1.64
CA PHE A 130 13.34 -3.12 1.81
C PHE A 130 12.44 -4.27 2.24
N ALA A 131 12.62 -5.44 1.62
CA ALA A 131 11.87 -6.65 1.98
C ALA A 131 12.13 -7.05 3.43
N ASP A 132 13.38 -7.00 3.87
CA ASP A 132 13.75 -7.30 5.26
C ASP A 132 13.13 -6.30 6.23
N ILE A 133 13.15 -5.01 5.89
CA ILE A 133 12.53 -3.96 6.71
C ILE A 133 11.03 -4.19 6.84
N ALA A 134 10.36 -4.52 5.74
CA ALA A 134 8.91 -4.78 5.75
C ALA A 134 8.58 -5.97 6.67
N GLU A 135 9.33 -7.04 6.55
CA GLU A 135 9.16 -8.24 7.36
C GLU A 135 9.33 -7.93 8.85
N MET A 136 10.42 -7.25 9.21
CA MET A 136 10.67 -6.84 10.59
C MET A 136 9.59 -5.90 11.12
N THR A 137 9.13 -4.97 10.29
CA THR A 137 8.14 -3.97 10.69
C THR A 137 6.80 -4.63 11.01
N PHE A 138 6.33 -5.53 10.14
CA PHE A 138 5.04 -6.19 10.34
C PHE A 138 5.10 -7.23 11.46
N ASP A 139 6.21 -7.95 11.60
CA ASP A 139 6.40 -8.89 12.72
C ASP A 139 6.39 -8.16 14.06
N ALA A 140 7.05 -7.00 14.15
CA ALA A 140 7.07 -6.21 15.36
C ALA A 140 5.66 -5.73 15.75
N ARG A 141 4.84 -5.33 14.75
CA ARG A 141 3.46 -4.90 14.97
C ARG A 141 2.57 -6.04 15.47
N GLU A 142 2.77 -7.25 14.95
CA GLU A 142 2.02 -8.43 15.37
C GLU A 142 2.39 -8.88 16.78
N GLY A 143 3.60 -8.61 17.22
CA GLY A 143 4.10 -8.96 18.53
C GLY A 143 3.63 -8.05 19.67
N GLU A 144 2.92 -6.98 19.32
CA GLU A 144 2.41 -6.01 20.30
C GLU A 144 0.99 -6.38 20.83
#